data_f7f4c5d520511a2dec10f31b2db05e41
#
_entry.id   f7f4c5d520511a2dec10f31b2db05e41
#
_cell.length_a   1.000
_cell.length_b   1.000
_cell.length_c   1.000
_cell.angle_alpha   90.00
_cell.angle_beta   90.00
_cell.angle_gamma   90.00
#
_symmetry.space_group_name_H-M   'P 1'
#
loop_
_entity.id
_entity.type
_entity.pdbx_description
1 polymer ?
#
loop_
_entity_poly.entity_id
_entity_poly.type
_entity_poly.pdbx_seq_one_letter_code
_entity_poly.pdbx_strand_id
1 'polypeptide(L)'
;MRRALVLLAALLLGACAAPPLSPPPAPPGSIAPHLTATEFVADDGAVLPLRSWRPEGETTAVILALHGFNDYSNAFTATAEDWAKQGIATYAYDQRGFGEAPNRGGWVGAKRLALDAEEVAALLRKRYPGRTLILLGESMGGAVAIVAATGAEGTPPPAVDGLVVVAPAVWGRGSMTLLERAALWLADGVVPGMTVTGQGLHIKPSDNTEMLRAFSRDPLVIKETRIATIKGLVDLMDDAAAAASHLRAPMLFLYGDRDEVIPKEPTRRFLAAVPEDEQRRVAFYPDGYHMLLRDLDAPLVRKDVAAWLADRDGPLPSGADRHAQETLTATR
;
A
#
# COMPACT_ATOMS: atom_id res chain seq x y z
N MET A 1 11.23 23.41 47.51
CA MET A 1 10.97 22.08 46.97
C MET A 1 9.48 21.80 46.64
N ARG A 2 8.50 22.12 47.52
CA ARG A 2 7.06 21.88 47.22
C ARG A 2 6.50 22.65 46.02
N ARG A 3 6.99 23.88 45.77
CA ARG A 3 6.50 24.70 44.60
C ARG A 3 7.03 24.21 43.24
N ALA A 4 8.21 23.58 43.21
CA ALA A 4 8.76 22.99 41.98
C ALA A 4 8.05 21.72 41.57
N LEU A 5 7.58 20.89 42.52
CA LEU A 5 6.80 19.69 42.24
C LEU A 5 5.39 20.01 41.71
N VAL A 6 4.77 21.09 42.17
CA VAL A 6 3.43 21.52 41.67
C VAL A 6 3.52 22.05 40.23
N LEU A 7 4.61 22.75 39.88
CA LEU A 7 4.84 23.23 38.50
C LEU A 7 5.17 22.08 37.55
N LEU A 8 5.89 21.05 38.00
CA LEU A 8 6.18 19.86 37.18
C LEU A 8 4.92 19.01 36.94
N ALA A 9 4.04 18.89 37.94
CA ALA A 9 2.75 18.20 37.81
C ALA A 9 1.76 18.95 36.88
N ALA A 10 1.78 20.30 36.92
CA ALA A 10 0.95 21.11 36.01
C ALA A 10 1.42 21.07 34.55
N LEU A 11 2.73 20.94 34.31
CA LEU A 11 3.29 20.77 32.97
C LEU A 11 2.98 19.38 32.37
N LEU A 12 2.83 18.35 33.20
CA LEU A 12 2.45 16.98 32.73
C LEU A 12 0.95 16.85 32.43
N LEU A 13 0.09 17.74 32.96
CA LEU A 13 -1.35 17.73 32.69
C LEU A 13 -1.73 18.56 31.44
N GLY A 14 -0.84 19.39 30.92
CA GLY A 14 -1.07 20.19 29.69
C GLY A 14 -0.76 19.46 28.37
N ALA A 15 -0.20 18.25 28.41
CA ALA A 15 0.29 17.53 27.23
C ALA A 15 -0.75 16.59 26.59
N CYS A 16 -1.99 16.54 27.05
CA CYS A 16 -3.01 15.61 26.55
C CYS A 16 -4.28 16.31 26.03
N ALA A 17 -4.16 17.43 25.32
CA ALA A 17 -5.24 17.84 24.42
C ALA A 17 -5.03 17.12 23.08
N ALA A 18 -5.31 15.83 23.02
CA ALA A 18 -5.51 15.16 21.75
C ALA A 18 -6.65 15.89 21.01
N PRO A 19 -6.53 16.16 19.70
CA PRO A 19 -7.65 16.67 18.92
C PRO A 19 -8.86 15.75 19.14
N PRO A 20 -10.10 16.29 19.12
CA PRO A 20 -11.28 15.48 19.34
C PRO A 20 -11.23 14.30 18.38
N LEU A 21 -11.24 13.11 18.94
CA LEU A 21 -11.34 11.88 18.15
C LEU A 21 -12.62 11.99 17.32
N SER A 22 -12.52 11.73 16.04
CA SER A 22 -13.71 11.48 15.23
C SER A 22 -14.60 10.47 15.97
N PRO A 23 -15.93 10.60 15.92
CA PRO A 23 -16.80 9.62 16.57
C PRO A 23 -16.34 8.21 16.18
N PRO A 24 -16.40 7.25 17.11
CA PRO A 24 -16.02 5.89 16.79
C PRO A 24 -16.85 5.42 15.57
N PRO A 25 -16.25 4.70 14.62
CA PRO A 25 -16.99 4.16 13.49
C PRO A 25 -18.17 3.30 14.01
N ALA A 26 -19.24 3.28 13.24
CA ALA A 26 -20.36 2.39 13.52
C ALA A 26 -19.90 0.91 13.46
N PRO A 27 -20.64 -0.02 14.04
CA PRO A 27 -20.32 -1.43 13.86
C PRO A 27 -20.24 -1.81 12.36
N PRO A 28 -19.33 -2.71 11.95
CA PRO A 28 -19.28 -3.20 10.58
C PRO A 28 -20.64 -3.69 10.09
N GLY A 29 -20.99 -3.42 8.82
CA GLY A 29 -22.28 -3.78 8.24
C GLY A 29 -23.46 -2.86 8.61
N SER A 30 -23.21 -1.74 9.31
CA SER A 30 -24.26 -0.78 9.68
C SER A 30 -24.78 0.04 8.50
N ILE A 31 -23.96 0.22 7.47
CA ILE A 31 -24.26 1.01 6.27
C ILE A 31 -23.95 0.18 5.03
N ALA A 32 -24.76 0.33 3.99
CA ALA A 32 -24.42 -0.23 2.69
C ALA A 32 -23.26 0.58 2.06
N PRO A 33 -22.09 -0.04 1.83
CA PRO A 33 -20.96 0.67 1.26
C PRO A 33 -21.28 1.19 -0.14
N HIS A 34 -20.79 2.39 -0.47
CA HIS A 34 -21.03 3.01 -1.78
C HIS A 34 -19.93 3.98 -2.19
N LEU A 35 -19.86 4.25 -3.49
CA LEU A 35 -18.95 5.23 -4.08
C LEU A 35 -19.75 6.45 -4.55
N THR A 36 -19.32 7.64 -4.16
CA THR A 36 -19.67 8.91 -4.78
C THR A 36 -18.66 9.29 -5.86
N ALA A 37 -18.67 10.53 -6.33
CA ALA A 37 -17.66 11.02 -7.27
C ALA A 37 -16.28 11.19 -6.62
N THR A 38 -16.25 11.53 -5.33
CA THR A 38 -15.04 11.92 -4.57
C THR A 38 -14.84 11.18 -3.26
N GLU A 39 -15.71 10.22 -2.93
CA GLU A 39 -15.68 9.53 -1.65
C GLU A 39 -16.05 8.06 -1.78
N PHE A 40 -15.44 7.24 -0.95
CA PHE A 40 -15.88 5.91 -0.61
C PHE A 40 -16.45 5.95 0.81
N VAL A 41 -17.71 5.55 0.96
CA VAL A 41 -18.36 5.36 2.25
C VAL A 41 -18.35 3.87 2.57
N ALA A 42 -17.64 3.48 3.62
CA ALA A 42 -17.47 2.10 4.05
C ALA A 42 -18.67 1.59 4.86
N ASP A 43 -18.74 0.28 5.10
CA ASP A 43 -19.82 -0.41 5.81
C ASP A 43 -20.01 0.04 7.27
N ASP A 44 -18.97 0.62 7.88
CA ASP A 44 -18.98 1.20 9.22
C ASP A 44 -19.22 2.73 9.22
N GLY A 45 -19.56 3.31 8.07
CA GLY A 45 -19.85 4.72 7.90
C GLY A 45 -18.61 5.63 7.79
N ALA A 46 -17.41 5.08 7.77
CA ALA A 46 -16.22 5.88 7.50
C ALA A 46 -16.24 6.43 6.07
N VAL A 47 -15.97 7.73 5.94
CA VAL A 47 -15.88 8.42 4.65
C VAL A 47 -14.43 8.57 4.29
N LEU A 48 -14.01 7.96 3.18
CA LEU A 48 -12.64 7.96 2.70
C LEU A 48 -12.57 8.71 1.37
N PRO A 49 -11.71 9.74 1.24
CA PRO A 49 -11.53 10.46 -0.01
C PRO A 49 -11.17 9.52 -1.15
N LEU A 50 -11.83 9.69 -2.28
CA LEU A 50 -11.67 8.86 -3.47
C LEU A 50 -11.28 9.73 -4.67
N ARG A 51 -10.28 9.30 -5.41
CA ARG A 51 -9.90 9.84 -6.71
C ARG A 51 -10.21 8.83 -7.78
N SER A 52 -10.60 9.32 -8.95
CA SER A 52 -10.82 8.45 -10.11
C SER A 52 -10.36 9.14 -11.40
N TRP A 53 -9.65 8.40 -12.22
CA TRP A 53 -9.20 8.79 -13.54
C TRP A 53 -9.83 7.82 -14.55
N ARG A 54 -10.68 8.34 -15.42
CA ARG A 54 -11.46 7.52 -16.34
C ARG A 54 -11.11 7.90 -17.77
N PRO A 55 -11.07 6.93 -18.69
CA PRO A 55 -10.94 7.22 -20.12
C PRO A 55 -12.07 8.12 -20.61
N GLU A 56 -11.81 8.96 -21.61
CA GLU A 56 -12.86 9.68 -22.33
C GLU A 56 -13.72 8.74 -23.18
N GLY A 57 -13.16 7.60 -23.60
CA GLY A 57 -13.80 6.56 -24.40
C GLY A 57 -14.22 5.34 -23.59
N GLU A 58 -14.21 4.18 -24.25
CA GLU A 58 -14.56 2.92 -23.63
C GLU A 58 -13.54 2.51 -22.55
N THR A 59 -14.04 2.04 -21.40
CA THR A 59 -13.20 1.44 -20.36
C THR A 59 -12.96 -0.03 -20.69
N THR A 60 -11.71 -0.41 -20.93
CA THR A 60 -11.29 -1.79 -21.23
C THR A 60 -10.90 -2.57 -19.98
N ALA A 61 -10.29 -1.89 -19.00
CA ALA A 61 -9.90 -2.45 -17.73
C ALA A 61 -10.05 -1.43 -16.59
N VAL A 62 -10.09 -1.93 -15.36
CA VAL A 62 -10.23 -1.12 -14.15
C VAL A 62 -9.13 -1.51 -13.17
N ILE A 63 -8.49 -0.52 -12.55
CA ILE A 63 -7.51 -0.70 -11.48
C ILE A 63 -8.04 -0.04 -10.22
N LEU A 64 -8.11 -0.80 -9.12
CA LEU A 64 -8.18 -0.26 -7.77
C LEU A 64 -6.76 -0.18 -7.23
N ALA A 65 -6.28 1.04 -6.95
CA ALA A 65 -4.91 1.30 -6.54
C ALA A 65 -4.81 1.71 -5.05
N LEU A 66 -3.95 1.01 -4.30
CA LEU A 66 -3.70 1.21 -2.87
C LEU A 66 -2.31 1.82 -2.67
N HIS A 67 -2.26 2.99 -2.05
CA HIS A 67 -1.02 3.77 -1.86
C HIS A 67 -0.12 3.20 -0.76
N GLY A 68 1.15 3.63 -0.77
CA GLY A 68 2.16 3.27 0.22
C GLY A 68 1.98 3.96 1.59
N PHE A 69 2.79 3.57 2.54
CA PHE A 69 2.81 4.09 3.91
C PHE A 69 3.12 5.60 3.93
N ASN A 70 2.39 6.36 4.75
CA ASN A 70 2.50 7.81 4.88
C ASN A 70 2.14 8.63 3.63
N ASP A 71 1.73 8.00 2.55
CA ASP A 71 1.27 8.60 1.30
C ASP A 71 -0.27 8.63 1.25
N TYR A 72 -0.85 8.93 0.09
CA TYR A 72 -2.29 8.96 -0.13
C TYR A 72 -2.63 8.76 -1.61
N SER A 73 -3.90 8.75 -1.97
CA SER A 73 -4.40 8.42 -3.32
C SER A 73 -3.78 9.24 -4.47
N ASN A 74 -3.28 10.45 -4.18
CA ASN A 74 -2.59 11.30 -5.16
C ASN A 74 -1.30 10.69 -5.73
N ALA A 75 -0.73 9.69 -5.06
CA ALA A 75 0.45 8.95 -5.52
C ALA A 75 0.30 8.42 -6.95
N PHE A 76 -0.93 8.14 -7.37
CA PHE A 76 -1.22 7.52 -8.66
C PHE A 76 -1.59 8.51 -9.77
N THR A 77 -1.66 9.82 -9.51
CA THR A 77 -2.19 10.80 -10.48
C THR A 77 -1.52 10.67 -11.85
N ALA A 78 -0.21 10.84 -11.95
CA ALA A 78 0.49 10.78 -13.24
C ALA A 78 0.37 9.40 -13.92
N THR A 79 0.38 8.34 -13.13
CA THR A 79 0.23 6.96 -13.62
C THR A 79 -1.17 6.71 -14.16
N ALA A 80 -2.18 7.12 -13.42
CA ALA A 80 -3.58 6.93 -13.77
C ALA A 80 -4.02 7.77 -14.98
N GLU A 81 -3.47 8.99 -15.12
CA GLU A 81 -3.67 9.82 -16.32
C GLU A 81 -3.11 9.16 -17.57
N ASP A 82 -1.94 8.51 -17.49
CA ASP A 82 -1.37 7.77 -18.61
C ASP A 82 -2.19 6.53 -18.96
N TRP A 83 -2.68 5.80 -17.95
CA TRP A 83 -3.53 4.63 -18.16
C TRP A 83 -4.91 5.00 -18.69
N ALA A 84 -5.48 6.14 -18.29
CA ALA A 84 -6.74 6.62 -18.83
C ALA A 84 -6.68 6.83 -20.36
N LYS A 85 -5.56 7.32 -20.89
CA LYS A 85 -5.32 7.45 -22.35
C LYS A 85 -5.32 6.10 -23.07
N GLN A 86 -5.12 4.99 -22.35
CA GLN A 86 -5.06 3.63 -22.86
C GLN A 86 -6.36 2.83 -22.58
N GLY A 87 -7.43 3.49 -22.17
CA GLY A 87 -8.70 2.82 -21.87
C GLY A 87 -8.79 2.20 -20.48
N ILE A 88 -7.84 2.45 -19.58
CA ILE A 88 -7.82 1.88 -18.23
C ILE A 88 -8.35 2.91 -17.23
N ALA A 89 -9.44 2.59 -16.55
CA ALA A 89 -9.95 3.40 -15.45
C ALA A 89 -9.21 3.07 -14.16
N THR A 90 -8.75 4.09 -13.43
CA THR A 90 -8.08 3.90 -12.14
C THR A 90 -8.87 4.57 -11.03
N TYR A 91 -9.01 3.88 -9.91
CA TYR A 91 -9.60 4.35 -8.66
C TYR A 91 -8.59 4.20 -7.53
N ALA A 92 -8.45 5.24 -6.71
CA ALA A 92 -7.60 5.20 -5.52
C ALA A 92 -8.26 6.01 -4.41
N TYR A 93 -8.32 5.45 -3.22
CA TYR A 93 -8.85 6.16 -2.04
C TYR A 93 -7.74 6.38 -1.01
N ASP A 94 -7.89 7.40 -0.18
CA ASP A 94 -7.02 7.61 0.97
C ASP A 94 -7.32 6.52 2.00
N GLN A 95 -6.39 5.60 2.20
CA GLN A 95 -6.55 4.54 3.19
C GLN A 95 -6.65 5.14 4.60
N ARG A 96 -7.40 4.50 5.49
CA ARG A 96 -7.62 5.00 6.86
C ARG A 96 -6.33 5.33 7.56
N GLY A 97 -6.27 6.49 8.17
CA GLY A 97 -5.08 7.02 8.85
C GLY A 97 -4.13 7.79 7.94
N PHE A 98 -4.40 7.89 6.65
CA PHE A 98 -3.54 8.58 5.68
C PHE A 98 -4.30 9.63 4.88
N GLY A 99 -3.56 10.55 4.24
CA GLY A 99 -4.14 11.63 3.45
C GLY A 99 -5.14 12.48 4.23
N GLU A 100 -6.35 12.61 3.70
CA GLU A 100 -7.49 13.29 4.33
C GLU A 100 -8.47 12.29 5.00
N ALA A 101 -8.15 10.98 4.99
CA ALA A 101 -8.97 9.99 5.66
C ALA A 101 -9.01 10.20 7.19
N PRO A 102 -10.08 9.71 7.87
CA PRO A 102 -10.20 9.81 9.32
C PRO A 102 -9.02 9.20 10.09
N ASN A 103 -8.77 9.71 11.31
CA ASN A 103 -7.72 9.25 12.22
C ASN A 103 -6.30 9.36 11.66
N ARG A 104 -6.02 10.40 10.89
CA ARG A 104 -4.71 10.65 10.27
C ARG A 104 -3.54 10.45 11.24
N GLY A 105 -2.56 9.64 10.82
CA GLY A 105 -1.41 9.23 11.62
C GLY A 105 -1.71 8.10 12.62
N GLY A 106 -2.94 7.57 12.64
CA GLY A 106 -3.34 6.38 13.40
C GLY A 106 -3.26 5.10 12.57
N TRP A 107 -3.56 3.97 13.21
CA TRP A 107 -3.61 2.65 12.62
C TRP A 107 -4.91 1.92 12.96
N VAL A 108 -5.54 1.31 11.97
CA VAL A 108 -6.85 0.63 12.13
C VAL A 108 -6.77 -0.89 12.05
N GLY A 109 -5.56 -1.43 11.83
CA GLY A 109 -5.31 -2.87 11.65
C GLY A 109 -5.39 -3.35 10.20
N ALA A 110 -4.60 -4.36 9.90
CA ALA A 110 -4.49 -4.96 8.56
C ALA A 110 -5.84 -5.44 8.02
N LYS A 111 -6.63 -6.11 8.87
CA LYS A 111 -7.95 -6.63 8.52
C LYS A 111 -8.89 -5.53 8.02
N ARG A 112 -8.97 -4.37 8.69
CA ARG A 112 -9.86 -3.28 8.27
C ARG A 112 -9.42 -2.67 6.94
N LEU A 113 -8.10 -2.50 6.75
CA LEU A 113 -7.57 -2.01 5.47
C LEU A 113 -7.89 -2.98 4.31
N ALA A 114 -7.78 -4.28 4.55
CA ALA A 114 -8.14 -5.30 3.57
C ALA A 114 -9.64 -5.30 3.25
N LEU A 115 -10.52 -5.22 4.27
CA LEU A 115 -11.96 -5.14 4.09
C LEU A 115 -12.39 -3.89 3.30
N ASP A 116 -11.78 -2.73 3.54
CA ASP A 116 -12.04 -1.52 2.75
C ASP A 116 -11.72 -1.76 1.26
N ALA A 117 -10.59 -2.43 0.96
CA ALA A 117 -10.23 -2.76 -0.42
C ALA A 117 -11.21 -3.77 -1.05
N GLU A 118 -11.67 -4.76 -0.30
CA GLU A 118 -12.68 -5.74 -0.74
C GLU A 118 -14.01 -5.06 -1.07
N GLU A 119 -14.47 -4.14 -0.21
CA GLU A 119 -15.71 -3.37 -0.43
C GLU A 119 -15.63 -2.52 -1.70
N VAL A 120 -14.53 -1.77 -1.89
CA VAL A 120 -14.34 -0.95 -3.09
C VAL A 120 -14.24 -1.83 -4.33
N ALA A 121 -13.52 -2.95 -4.28
CA ALA A 121 -13.44 -3.90 -5.39
C ALA A 121 -14.83 -4.44 -5.78
N ALA A 122 -15.67 -4.80 -4.79
CA ALA A 122 -17.03 -5.27 -5.03
C ALA A 122 -17.92 -4.18 -5.68
N LEU A 123 -17.77 -2.92 -5.26
CA LEU A 123 -18.49 -1.79 -5.86
C LEU A 123 -18.03 -1.51 -7.29
N LEU A 124 -16.73 -1.60 -7.56
CA LEU A 124 -16.17 -1.43 -8.90
C LEU A 124 -16.57 -2.60 -9.81
N ARG A 125 -16.62 -3.83 -9.32
CA ARG A 125 -17.12 -4.98 -10.09
C ARG A 125 -18.58 -4.77 -10.53
N LYS A 126 -19.43 -4.22 -9.65
CA LYS A 126 -20.82 -3.86 -9.99
C LYS A 126 -20.89 -2.70 -11.01
N ARG A 127 -19.99 -1.70 -10.91
CA ARG A 127 -19.95 -0.54 -11.81
C ARG A 127 -19.44 -0.91 -13.20
N TYR A 128 -18.54 -1.91 -13.31
CA TYR A 128 -17.87 -2.32 -14.53
C TYR A 128 -18.06 -3.84 -14.81
N PRO A 129 -19.30 -4.28 -15.06
CA PRO A 129 -19.55 -5.70 -15.28
C PRO A 129 -18.82 -6.19 -16.54
N GLY A 130 -18.15 -7.35 -16.43
CA GLY A 130 -17.42 -7.97 -17.53
C GLY A 130 -16.10 -7.30 -17.92
N ARG A 131 -15.66 -6.23 -17.23
CA ARG A 131 -14.34 -5.65 -17.45
C ARG A 131 -13.30 -6.27 -16.51
N THR A 132 -12.07 -6.36 -16.99
CA THR A 132 -10.94 -6.79 -16.15
C THR A 132 -10.79 -5.81 -14.99
N LEU A 133 -10.84 -6.31 -13.75
CA LEU A 133 -10.65 -5.56 -12.52
C LEU A 133 -9.40 -6.06 -11.79
N ILE A 134 -8.44 -5.17 -11.61
CA ILE A 134 -7.17 -5.46 -10.94
C ILE A 134 -7.09 -4.71 -9.63
N LEU A 135 -6.62 -5.40 -8.59
CA LEU A 135 -6.19 -4.79 -7.35
C LEU A 135 -4.69 -4.52 -7.44
N LEU A 136 -4.31 -3.24 -7.43
CA LEU A 136 -2.92 -2.80 -7.46
C LEU A 136 -2.53 -2.23 -6.10
N GLY A 137 -1.35 -2.58 -5.59
CA GLY A 137 -0.84 -1.97 -4.36
C GLY A 137 0.65 -1.68 -4.45
N GLU A 138 1.06 -0.47 -4.01
CA GLU A 138 2.45 -0.05 -3.86
C GLU A 138 2.86 -0.12 -2.39
N SER A 139 4.00 -0.76 -2.07
CA SER A 139 4.58 -0.80 -0.72
C SER A 139 3.58 -1.33 0.33
N MET A 140 3.17 -0.53 1.32
CA MET A 140 2.10 -0.88 2.27
C MET A 140 0.82 -1.30 1.55
N GLY A 141 0.40 -0.55 0.52
CA GLY A 141 -0.77 -0.90 -0.29
C GLY A 141 -0.62 -2.27 -0.96
N GLY A 142 0.60 -2.67 -1.32
CA GLY A 142 0.92 -4.01 -1.82
C GLY A 142 0.69 -5.08 -0.76
N ALA A 143 1.09 -4.83 0.49
CA ALA A 143 0.81 -5.74 1.60
C ALA A 143 -0.70 -5.85 1.89
N VAL A 144 -1.44 -4.72 1.88
CA VAL A 144 -2.90 -4.72 2.01
C VAL A 144 -3.55 -5.53 0.89
N ALA A 145 -3.11 -5.33 -0.37
CA ALA A 145 -3.63 -6.05 -1.52
C ALA A 145 -3.39 -7.56 -1.43
N ILE A 146 -2.23 -8.00 -0.92
CA ILE A 146 -1.90 -9.41 -0.68
C ILE A 146 -2.84 -10.00 0.37
N VAL A 147 -3.02 -9.33 1.51
CA VAL A 147 -3.92 -9.79 2.58
C VAL A 147 -5.36 -9.86 2.09
N ALA A 148 -5.85 -8.83 1.40
CA ALA A 148 -7.19 -8.82 0.81
C ALA A 148 -7.38 -9.97 -0.19
N ALA A 149 -6.41 -10.19 -1.10
CA ALA A 149 -6.50 -11.24 -2.13
C ALA A 149 -6.57 -12.67 -1.58
N THR A 150 -6.18 -12.89 -0.32
CA THR A 150 -6.30 -14.21 0.35
C THR A 150 -7.57 -14.37 1.16
N GLY A 151 -8.37 -13.31 1.28
CA GLY A 151 -9.54 -13.23 2.16
C GLY A 151 -9.11 -12.94 3.60
N ALA A 152 -9.46 -11.76 4.13
CA ALA A 152 -9.34 -11.52 5.56
C ALA A 152 -10.22 -12.55 6.30
N GLU A 153 -9.78 -13.04 7.48
CA GLU A 153 -10.41 -14.14 8.24
C GLU A 153 -11.95 -14.17 8.12
N GLY A 154 -12.48 -15.16 7.40
CA GLY A 154 -13.91 -15.41 7.26
C GLY A 154 -14.62 -14.66 6.13
N THR A 155 -13.90 -13.86 5.33
CA THR A 155 -14.45 -13.26 4.10
C THR A 155 -13.88 -13.96 2.85
N PRO A 156 -14.67 -14.13 1.78
CA PRO A 156 -14.12 -14.62 0.52
C PRO A 156 -13.18 -13.57 -0.09
N PRO A 157 -12.15 -13.98 -0.83
CA PRO A 157 -11.31 -13.04 -1.58
C PRO A 157 -12.13 -12.11 -2.46
N PRO A 158 -11.70 -10.86 -2.68
CA PRO A 158 -12.42 -9.91 -3.52
C PRO A 158 -12.54 -10.45 -4.96
N ALA A 159 -13.65 -10.12 -5.62
CA ALA A 159 -13.90 -10.52 -7.01
C ALA A 159 -13.04 -9.69 -8.00
N VAL A 160 -11.72 -9.83 -7.91
CA VAL A 160 -10.74 -9.24 -8.84
C VAL A 160 -10.18 -10.30 -9.77
N ASP A 161 -9.78 -9.90 -10.98
CA ASP A 161 -9.24 -10.81 -11.98
C ASP A 161 -7.73 -10.99 -11.85
N GLY A 162 -7.07 -10.19 -11.02
CA GLY A 162 -5.64 -10.31 -10.76
C GLY A 162 -5.13 -9.25 -9.81
N LEU A 163 -3.85 -9.39 -9.47
CA LEU A 163 -3.12 -8.60 -8.51
C LEU A 163 -1.90 -7.98 -9.17
N VAL A 164 -1.66 -6.69 -8.97
CA VAL A 164 -0.38 -6.05 -9.30
C VAL A 164 0.23 -5.54 -8.00
N VAL A 165 1.39 -6.04 -7.62
CA VAL A 165 2.09 -5.59 -6.41
C VAL A 165 3.41 -4.95 -6.79
N VAL A 166 3.60 -3.71 -6.34
CA VAL A 166 4.75 -2.87 -6.65
C VAL A 166 5.57 -2.67 -5.39
N ALA A 167 6.77 -3.24 -5.35
CA ALA A 167 7.67 -3.19 -4.20
C ALA A 167 6.93 -3.44 -2.85
N PRO A 168 6.13 -4.52 -2.72
CA PRO A 168 5.23 -4.71 -1.60
C PRO A 168 5.98 -4.79 -0.26
N ALA A 169 5.35 -4.25 0.79
CA ALA A 169 5.90 -4.28 2.14
C ALA A 169 5.76 -5.68 2.76
N VAL A 170 6.72 -6.55 2.45
CA VAL A 170 6.79 -7.95 2.93
C VAL A 170 7.98 -8.18 3.88
N TRP A 171 8.51 -7.12 4.44
CA TRP A 171 9.65 -7.11 5.36
C TRP A 171 9.17 -7.03 6.81
N GLY A 172 8.58 -8.11 7.31
CA GLY A 172 8.06 -8.21 8.68
C GLY A 172 9.10 -8.61 9.72
N ARG A 173 8.62 -9.00 10.92
CA ARG A 173 9.45 -9.42 12.06
C ARG A 173 10.41 -10.56 11.72
N GLY A 174 10.07 -11.42 10.75
CA GLY A 174 10.94 -12.47 10.25
C GLY A 174 12.32 -12.00 9.79
N SER A 175 12.44 -10.72 9.42
CA SER A 175 13.69 -10.08 8.97
C SER A 175 14.32 -9.16 10.00
N MET A 176 13.67 -8.91 11.14
CA MET A 176 14.18 -8.07 12.22
C MET A 176 15.05 -8.88 13.18
N THR A 177 16.11 -8.27 13.70
CA THR A 177 16.89 -8.83 14.81
C THR A 177 16.05 -8.92 16.09
N LEU A 178 16.47 -9.75 17.04
CA LEU A 178 15.78 -9.84 18.34
C LEU A 178 15.78 -8.50 19.08
N LEU A 179 16.85 -7.70 18.94
CA LEU A 179 16.93 -6.37 19.55
C LEU A 179 15.93 -5.40 18.97
N GLU A 180 15.79 -5.36 17.65
CA GLU A 180 14.81 -4.50 16.96
C GLU A 180 13.37 -4.88 17.34
N ARG A 181 13.07 -6.18 17.42
CA ARG A 181 11.75 -6.67 17.88
C ARG A 181 11.47 -6.25 19.33
N ALA A 182 12.45 -6.43 20.23
CA ALA A 182 12.32 -6.02 21.62
C ALA A 182 12.18 -4.51 21.77
N ALA A 183 12.95 -3.73 21.00
CA ALA A 183 12.88 -2.26 20.98
C ALA A 183 11.50 -1.77 20.50
N LEU A 184 10.97 -2.33 19.42
CA LEU A 184 9.64 -1.98 18.91
C LEU A 184 8.54 -2.36 19.91
N TRP A 185 8.59 -3.56 20.49
CA TRP A 185 7.64 -4.02 21.50
C TRP A 185 7.65 -3.11 22.75
N LEU A 186 8.84 -2.77 23.26
CA LEU A 186 8.98 -1.90 24.43
C LEU A 186 8.49 -0.48 24.13
N ALA A 187 8.87 0.08 22.98
CA ALA A 187 8.49 1.42 22.59
C ALA A 187 6.97 1.54 22.39
N ASP A 188 6.33 0.55 21.77
CA ASP A 188 4.87 0.52 21.62
C ASP A 188 4.15 0.39 22.97
N GLY A 189 4.70 -0.42 23.90
CA GLY A 189 4.13 -0.58 25.25
C GLY A 189 4.28 0.65 26.17
N VAL A 190 5.31 1.48 25.96
CA VAL A 190 5.64 2.60 26.87
C VAL A 190 5.26 3.94 26.26
N VAL A 191 5.51 4.17 24.99
CA VAL A 191 5.32 5.46 24.30
C VAL A 191 4.66 5.32 22.92
N PRO A 192 3.51 4.64 22.78
CA PRO A 192 2.88 4.32 21.50
C PRO A 192 2.55 5.57 20.67
N GLY A 193 2.25 6.68 21.34
CA GLY A 193 1.92 7.96 20.71
C GLY A 193 3.13 8.81 20.28
N MET A 194 4.35 8.41 20.67
CA MET A 194 5.56 9.14 20.28
C MET A 194 5.76 9.05 18.78
N THR A 195 6.11 10.17 18.14
CA THR A 195 6.39 10.22 16.71
C THR A 195 7.88 10.13 16.43
N VAL A 196 8.22 9.49 15.32
CA VAL A 196 9.56 9.44 14.77
C VAL A 196 9.55 9.87 13.31
N THR A 197 10.68 10.38 12.84
CA THR A 197 10.85 10.80 11.44
C THR A 197 11.85 9.87 10.73
N GLY A 198 11.73 9.75 9.42
CA GLY A 198 12.75 9.10 8.59
C GLY A 198 13.96 9.98 8.28
N GLN A 199 14.03 11.19 8.86
CA GLN A 199 15.14 12.11 8.62
C GLN A 199 16.46 11.49 9.10
N GLY A 200 17.48 11.54 8.25
CA GLY A 200 18.81 11.00 8.56
C GLY A 200 19.03 9.52 8.21
N LEU A 201 18.02 8.80 7.74
CA LEU A 201 18.19 7.41 7.28
C LEU A 201 18.93 7.31 5.94
N HIS A 202 19.09 8.41 5.20
CA HIS A 202 19.77 8.47 3.89
C HIS A 202 19.28 7.42 2.87
N ILE A 203 18.01 6.99 2.99
CA ILE A 203 17.35 6.06 2.07
C ILE A 203 16.88 6.84 0.84
N LYS A 204 17.19 6.34 -0.34
CA LYS A 204 16.76 6.92 -1.62
C LYS A 204 15.54 6.11 -2.18
N PRO A 205 14.30 6.59 -1.99
CA PRO A 205 13.12 5.83 -2.43
C PRO A 205 12.82 5.98 -3.92
N SER A 206 13.45 6.95 -4.62
CA SER A 206 13.28 7.20 -6.06
C SER A 206 14.48 7.97 -6.62
N ASP A 207 14.73 7.87 -7.92
CA ASP A 207 15.69 8.72 -8.64
C ASP A 207 15.08 10.04 -9.14
N ASN A 208 13.75 10.17 -9.09
CA ASN A 208 13.01 11.36 -9.48
C ASN A 208 13.05 12.43 -8.39
N THR A 209 14.11 13.23 -8.40
CA THR A 209 14.33 14.25 -7.36
C THR A 209 13.28 15.37 -7.37
N GLU A 210 12.65 15.66 -8.51
CA GLU A 210 11.59 16.66 -8.61
C GLU A 210 10.33 16.14 -7.87
N MET A 211 9.93 14.92 -8.17
CA MET A 211 8.83 14.23 -7.47
C MET A 211 9.10 14.17 -5.95
N LEU A 212 10.31 13.78 -5.52
CA LEU A 212 10.67 13.72 -4.10
C LEU A 212 10.59 15.08 -3.40
N ARG A 213 10.94 16.18 -4.09
CA ARG A 213 10.78 17.54 -3.55
C ARG A 213 9.30 17.91 -3.40
N ALA A 214 8.47 17.59 -4.39
CA ALA A 214 7.02 17.79 -4.31
C ALA A 214 6.43 16.97 -3.16
N PHE A 215 6.74 15.69 -3.09
CA PHE A 215 6.33 14.77 -2.03
C PHE A 215 6.72 15.26 -0.62
N SER A 216 7.95 15.78 -0.46
CA SER A 216 8.41 16.29 0.82
C SER A 216 7.69 17.57 1.28
N ARG A 217 7.12 18.35 0.36
CA ARG A 217 6.38 19.59 0.65
C ARG A 217 4.88 19.38 0.79
N ASP A 218 4.38 18.24 0.33
CA ASP A 218 2.94 17.95 0.39
C ASP A 218 2.48 17.81 1.85
N PRO A 219 1.50 18.62 2.31
CA PRO A 219 1.03 18.57 3.69
C PRO A 219 0.21 17.33 4.02
N LEU A 220 -0.30 16.62 3.01
CA LEU A 220 -1.07 15.39 3.21
C LEU A 220 -0.17 14.15 3.37
N VAL A 221 1.08 14.22 2.92
CA VAL A 221 2.09 13.20 3.21
C VAL A 221 2.52 13.30 4.66
N ILE A 222 2.47 12.19 5.40
CA ILE A 222 2.84 12.15 6.82
C ILE A 222 4.37 12.14 6.95
N LYS A 223 4.93 13.09 7.71
CA LYS A 223 6.37 13.23 7.94
C LYS A 223 6.83 12.66 9.29
N GLU A 224 5.90 12.58 10.24
CA GLU A 224 6.12 12.12 11.59
C GLU A 224 5.16 10.99 11.89
N THR A 225 5.68 9.80 12.14
CA THR A 225 4.91 8.58 12.29
C THR A 225 4.91 8.09 13.74
N ARG A 226 3.74 7.77 14.28
CA ARG A 226 3.61 7.23 15.64
C ARG A 226 4.20 5.82 15.71
N ILE A 227 4.78 5.48 16.84
CA ILE A 227 5.35 4.15 17.09
C ILE A 227 4.26 3.06 16.93
N ALA A 228 3.07 3.28 17.47
CA ALA A 228 1.94 2.35 17.29
C ALA A 228 1.58 2.12 15.80
N THR A 229 1.70 3.15 14.97
CA THR A 229 1.43 3.04 13.52
C THR A 229 2.53 2.27 12.81
N ILE A 230 3.80 2.44 13.20
CA ILE A 230 4.93 1.63 12.70
C ILE A 230 4.75 0.17 13.09
N LYS A 231 4.39 -0.10 14.36
CA LYS A 231 4.11 -1.48 14.80
C LYS A 231 2.99 -2.10 13.98
N GLY A 232 1.91 -1.35 13.73
CA GLY A 232 0.80 -1.79 12.90
C GLY A 232 1.22 -2.12 11.46
N LEU A 233 2.13 -1.32 10.88
CA LEU A 233 2.73 -1.65 9.57
C LEU A 233 3.53 -2.95 9.63
N VAL A 234 4.31 -3.16 10.68
CA VAL A 234 5.09 -4.41 10.85
C VAL A 234 4.14 -5.62 11.01
N ASP A 235 3.02 -5.47 11.74
CA ASP A 235 1.98 -6.50 11.83
C ASP A 235 1.42 -6.83 10.43
N LEU A 236 1.06 -5.83 9.63
CA LEU A 236 0.59 -6.02 8.25
C LEU A 236 1.64 -6.71 7.37
N MET A 237 2.93 -6.37 7.51
CA MET A 237 4.02 -7.04 6.78
C MET A 237 4.11 -8.53 7.12
N ASP A 238 3.93 -8.89 8.40
CA ASP A 238 3.89 -10.29 8.85
C ASP A 238 2.68 -11.02 8.24
N ASP A 239 1.50 -10.39 8.27
CA ASP A 239 0.27 -10.95 7.68
C ASP A 239 0.43 -11.16 6.16
N ALA A 240 0.98 -10.19 5.44
CA ALA A 240 1.25 -10.30 4.01
C ALA A 240 2.26 -11.40 3.69
N ALA A 241 3.33 -11.53 4.49
CA ALA A 241 4.31 -12.60 4.31
C ALA A 241 3.70 -13.99 4.59
N ALA A 242 2.85 -14.12 5.61
CA ALA A 242 2.14 -15.36 5.92
C ALA A 242 1.11 -15.72 4.83
N ALA A 243 0.47 -14.73 4.22
CA ALA A 243 -0.50 -14.90 3.15
C ALA A 243 0.11 -15.41 1.83
N ALA A 244 1.43 -15.29 1.64
CA ALA A 244 2.11 -15.63 0.38
C ALA A 244 1.74 -17.02 -0.17
N SER A 245 1.77 -18.07 0.67
CA SER A 245 1.47 -19.45 0.28
C SER A 245 -0.01 -19.70 -0.06
N HIS A 246 -0.89 -18.76 0.26
CA HIS A 246 -2.33 -18.83 0.02
C HIS A 246 -2.78 -18.02 -1.20
N LEU A 247 -1.89 -17.24 -1.83
CA LEU A 247 -2.21 -16.49 -3.04
C LEU A 247 -2.59 -17.43 -4.19
N ARG A 248 -3.72 -17.15 -4.83
CA ARG A 248 -4.25 -17.93 -5.97
C ARG A 248 -4.64 -17.03 -7.15
N ALA A 249 -4.71 -15.72 -6.94
CA ALA A 249 -5.02 -14.78 -8.01
C ALA A 249 -3.83 -14.65 -8.97
N PRO A 250 -4.07 -14.48 -10.27
CA PRO A 250 -3.03 -14.09 -11.22
C PRO A 250 -2.28 -12.87 -10.71
N MET A 251 -0.95 -12.89 -10.72
CA MET A 251 -0.15 -11.83 -10.08
C MET A 251 0.97 -11.34 -10.97
N LEU A 252 1.07 -10.01 -11.10
CA LEU A 252 2.26 -9.31 -11.59
C LEU A 252 2.99 -8.69 -10.40
N PHE A 253 4.22 -9.15 -10.15
CA PHE A 253 5.08 -8.67 -9.07
C PHE A 253 6.19 -7.78 -9.64
N LEU A 254 6.25 -6.51 -9.25
CA LEU A 254 7.22 -5.52 -9.74
C LEU A 254 8.16 -5.11 -8.61
N TYR A 255 9.47 -5.11 -8.87
CA TYR A 255 10.47 -4.74 -7.88
C TYR A 255 11.67 -4.03 -8.51
N GLY A 256 12.17 -2.98 -7.86
CA GLY A 256 13.35 -2.26 -8.28
C GLY A 256 14.62 -2.84 -7.68
N ASP A 257 15.64 -3.12 -8.50
CA ASP A 257 16.91 -3.66 -8.01
C ASP A 257 17.69 -2.67 -7.13
N ARG A 258 17.34 -1.38 -7.20
CA ARG A 258 17.89 -0.31 -6.36
C ARG A 258 16.96 0.09 -5.22
N ASP A 259 15.96 -0.74 -4.89
CA ASP A 259 15.07 -0.48 -3.75
C ASP A 259 15.87 -0.55 -2.44
N GLU A 260 15.97 0.61 -1.75
CA GLU A 260 16.61 0.76 -0.45
C GLU A 260 15.61 0.72 0.72
N VAL A 261 14.29 0.69 0.43
CA VAL A 261 13.21 0.66 1.43
C VAL A 261 12.85 -0.76 1.80
N ILE A 262 12.59 -1.61 0.79
CA ILE A 262 12.27 -3.02 0.99
C ILE A 262 13.48 -3.86 0.57
N PRO A 263 14.15 -4.57 1.51
CA PRO A 263 15.35 -5.35 1.19
C PRO A 263 15.04 -6.53 0.24
N LYS A 264 16.04 -6.89 -0.57
CA LYS A 264 15.93 -7.99 -1.55
C LYS A 264 15.64 -9.34 -0.91
N GLU A 265 16.23 -9.62 0.25
CA GLU A 265 16.12 -10.93 0.88
C GLU A 265 14.70 -11.27 1.36
N PRO A 266 13.95 -10.41 2.08
CA PRO A 266 12.54 -10.62 2.37
C PRO A 266 11.68 -10.77 1.11
N THR A 267 11.96 -9.98 0.07
CA THR A 267 11.28 -10.04 -1.23
C THR A 267 11.46 -11.42 -1.88
N ARG A 268 12.68 -11.97 -1.88
CA ARG A 268 12.96 -13.31 -2.39
C ARG A 268 12.26 -14.41 -1.58
N ARG A 269 12.26 -14.30 -0.24
CA ARG A 269 11.53 -15.24 0.61
C ARG A 269 10.03 -15.21 0.35
N PHE A 270 9.47 -14.03 0.20
CA PHE A 270 8.06 -13.89 -0.18
C PHE A 270 7.78 -14.59 -1.52
N LEU A 271 8.56 -14.29 -2.56
CA LEU A 271 8.40 -14.91 -3.87
C LEU A 271 8.59 -16.43 -3.84
N ALA A 272 9.49 -16.94 -3.02
CA ALA A 272 9.68 -18.39 -2.86
C ALA A 272 8.50 -19.08 -2.15
N ALA A 273 7.74 -18.34 -1.31
CA ALA A 273 6.56 -18.86 -0.63
C ALA A 273 5.28 -18.78 -1.49
N VAL A 274 5.23 -17.88 -2.47
CA VAL A 274 4.10 -17.80 -3.41
C VAL A 274 4.13 -19.02 -4.33
N PRO A 275 2.99 -19.73 -4.52
CA PRO A 275 2.94 -20.87 -5.42
C PRO A 275 3.49 -20.54 -6.82
N GLU A 276 4.32 -21.44 -7.33
CA GLU A 276 4.77 -21.37 -8.72
C GLU A 276 3.63 -21.88 -9.61
N ASP A 277 2.92 -20.97 -10.24
CA ASP A 277 1.94 -21.26 -11.27
C ASP A 277 2.16 -20.36 -12.49
N GLU A 278 1.55 -20.72 -13.64
CA GLU A 278 1.69 -20.00 -14.89
C GLU A 278 1.11 -18.58 -14.84
N GLN A 279 0.33 -18.28 -13.81
CA GLN A 279 -0.34 -16.98 -13.65
C GLN A 279 0.48 -15.98 -12.82
N ARG A 280 1.67 -16.40 -12.35
CA ARG A 280 2.60 -15.53 -11.62
C ARG A 280 3.67 -14.97 -12.55
N ARG A 281 3.66 -13.65 -12.76
CA ARG A 281 4.72 -12.94 -13.48
C ARG A 281 5.52 -12.09 -12.50
N VAL A 282 6.85 -12.18 -12.58
CA VAL A 282 7.77 -11.37 -11.77
C VAL A 282 8.60 -10.50 -12.70
N ALA A 283 8.77 -9.23 -12.37
CA ALA A 283 9.58 -8.28 -13.12
C ALA A 283 10.51 -7.52 -12.19
N PHE A 284 11.81 -7.56 -12.46
CA PHE A 284 12.84 -6.81 -11.76
C PHE A 284 13.40 -5.73 -12.67
N TYR A 285 13.42 -4.49 -12.17
CA TYR A 285 13.90 -3.32 -12.90
C TYR A 285 15.31 -2.94 -12.41
N PRO A 286 16.36 -3.14 -13.24
CA PRO A 286 17.76 -2.94 -12.82
C PRO A 286 18.06 -1.54 -12.27
N ASP A 287 17.42 -0.52 -12.85
CA ASP A 287 17.58 0.87 -12.46
C ASP A 287 16.44 1.40 -11.57
N GLY A 288 15.40 0.57 -11.30
CA GLY A 288 14.23 0.93 -10.52
C GLY A 288 14.53 1.04 -9.02
N TYR A 289 13.90 2.01 -8.38
CA TYR A 289 13.89 2.21 -6.93
C TYR A 289 12.58 1.72 -6.31
N HIS A 290 12.27 2.19 -5.09
CA HIS A 290 11.06 1.78 -4.39
C HIS A 290 9.77 2.30 -5.04
N MET A 291 9.79 3.58 -5.46
CA MET A 291 8.62 4.24 -6.04
C MET A 291 8.55 4.06 -7.56
N LEU A 292 8.57 2.80 -8.02
CA LEU A 292 8.67 2.41 -9.44
C LEU A 292 7.67 3.14 -10.36
N LEU A 293 6.45 3.40 -9.90
CA LEU A 293 5.44 4.11 -10.69
C LEU A 293 5.67 5.62 -10.79
N ARG A 294 6.68 6.15 -10.07
CA ARG A 294 7.05 7.57 -9.98
C ARG A 294 8.53 7.85 -10.23
N ASP A 295 9.34 6.83 -10.45
CA ASP A 295 10.74 6.94 -10.88
C ASP A 295 10.85 7.61 -12.25
N LEU A 296 12.06 7.97 -12.67
CA LEU A 296 12.28 8.54 -14.00
C LEU A 296 11.86 7.57 -15.10
N ASP A 297 12.06 6.27 -14.90
CA ASP A 297 11.64 5.19 -15.81
C ASP A 297 10.21 4.68 -15.57
N ALA A 298 9.41 5.37 -14.76
CA ALA A 298 8.01 5.01 -14.52
C ALA A 298 7.16 4.80 -15.80
N PRO A 299 7.37 5.54 -16.89
CA PRO A 299 6.64 5.29 -18.14
C PRO A 299 6.84 3.87 -18.67
N LEU A 300 8.02 3.26 -18.48
CA LEU A 300 8.30 1.87 -18.87
C LEU A 300 7.52 0.89 -18.00
N VAL A 301 7.56 1.09 -16.67
CA VAL A 301 6.80 0.27 -15.70
C VAL A 301 5.29 0.31 -15.98
N ARG A 302 4.76 1.51 -16.29
CA ARG A 302 3.33 1.70 -16.63
C ARG A 302 2.94 0.94 -17.90
N LYS A 303 3.82 0.90 -18.91
CA LYS A 303 3.62 0.11 -20.15
C LYS A 303 3.60 -1.38 -19.86
N ASP A 304 4.45 -1.87 -18.95
CA ASP A 304 4.47 -3.28 -18.58
C ASP A 304 3.16 -3.69 -17.88
N VAL A 305 2.66 -2.86 -16.97
CA VAL A 305 1.35 -3.10 -16.34
C VAL A 305 0.24 -3.13 -17.37
N ALA A 306 0.20 -2.16 -18.29
CA ALA A 306 -0.81 -2.11 -19.36
C ALA A 306 -0.70 -3.32 -20.32
N ALA A 307 0.51 -3.74 -20.66
CA ALA A 307 0.74 -4.92 -21.49
C ALA A 307 0.25 -6.20 -20.79
N TRP A 308 0.55 -6.39 -19.52
CA TRP A 308 0.08 -7.54 -18.74
C TRP A 308 -1.45 -7.55 -18.57
N LEU A 309 -2.09 -6.38 -18.49
CA LEU A 309 -3.54 -6.28 -18.47
C LEU A 309 -4.16 -6.73 -19.81
N ALA A 310 -3.50 -6.44 -20.92
CA ALA A 310 -3.97 -6.81 -22.26
C ALA A 310 -3.69 -8.29 -22.58
N ASP A 311 -2.52 -8.78 -22.19
CA ASP A 311 -2.07 -10.15 -22.43
C ASP A 311 -1.15 -10.61 -21.30
N ARG A 312 -1.68 -11.48 -20.42
CA ARG A 312 -0.93 -11.96 -19.25
C ARG A 312 0.20 -12.92 -19.60
N ASP A 313 0.11 -13.57 -20.73
CA ASP A 313 1.09 -14.56 -21.19
C ASP A 313 2.18 -13.91 -22.06
N GLY A 314 1.92 -12.74 -22.59
CA GLY A 314 2.85 -11.96 -23.39
C GLY A 314 4.08 -11.47 -22.62
N PRO A 315 5.23 -11.24 -23.29
CA PRO A 315 6.41 -10.67 -22.68
C PRO A 315 6.18 -9.21 -22.29
N LEU A 316 6.80 -8.79 -21.18
CA LEU A 316 6.76 -7.38 -20.79
C LEU A 316 7.62 -6.52 -21.75
N PRO A 317 7.13 -5.36 -22.20
CA PRO A 317 7.88 -4.46 -23.10
C PRO A 317 9.28 -4.08 -22.63
N SER A 318 9.48 -3.94 -21.31
CA SER A 318 10.78 -3.63 -20.72
C SER A 318 11.78 -4.80 -20.77
N GLY A 319 11.30 -6.04 -20.81
CA GLY A 319 12.11 -7.23 -20.57
C GLY A 319 12.47 -7.46 -19.10
N ALA A 320 11.86 -6.72 -18.17
CA ALA A 320 12.10 -6.85 -16.73
C ALA A 320 11.70 -8.24 -16.18
N ASP A 321 10.77 -8.92 -16.82
CA ASP A 321 10.40 -10.32 -16.52
C ASP A 321 11.53 -11.31 -16.87
N ARG A 322 12.23 -11.11 -17.99
CA ARG A 322 13.41 -11.91 -18.35
C ARG A 322 14.56 -11.68 -17.38
N HIS A 323 14.82 -10.42 -17.05
CA HIS A 323 15.84 -10.07 -16.06
C HIS A 323 15.53 -10.68 -14.68
N ALA A 324 14.26 -10.68 -14.25
CA ALA A 324 13.85 -11.34 -13.00
C ALA A 324 14.10 -12.85 -13.05
N GLN A 325 13.78 -13.51 -14.17
CA GLN A 325 14.00 -14.94 -14.35
C GLN A 325 15.50 -15.30 -14.25
N GLU A 326 16.36 -14.55 -14.93
CA GLU A 326 17.81 -14.71 -14.86
C GLU A 326 18.33 -14.54 -13.43
N THR A 327 17.90 -13.47 -12.73
CA THR A 327 18.31 -13.15 -11.35
C THR A 327 17.88 -14.21 -10.35
N LEU A 328 16.65 -14.71 -10.46
CA LEU A 328 16.12 -15.74 -9.57
C LEU A 328 16.76 -17.11 -9.81
N THR A 329 17.12 -17.44 -11.06
CA THR A 329 17.78 -18.69 -11.42
C THR A 329 19.24 -18.71 -10.96
N ALA A 330 19.95 -17.59 -11.08
CA ALA A 330 21.35 -17.47 -10.66
C ALA A 330 21.56 -17.59 -9.14
N THR A 331 20.49 -17.49 -8.37
CA THR A 331 20.52 -17.48 -6.89
C THR A 331 20.03 -18.80 -6.28
N ARG A 332 19.55 -19.74 -7.09
CA ARG A 332 19.23 -21.15 -6.72
C ARG A 332 20.49 -22.00 -6.74
#